data_2f0a17c9927efce7fc36e02e11c5f7e9
#
_entry.id   2f0a17c9927efce7fc36e02e11c5f7e9
#
_cell.length_a   1.000
_cell.length_b   1.000
_cell.length_c   1.000
_cell.angle_alpha   90.00
_cell.angle_beta   90.00
_cell.angle_gamma   90.00
#
_symmetry.space_group_name_H-M   'P 1'
#
loop_
_entity.id
_entity.type
_entity.pdbx_description
1 polymer ?
#
loop_
_entity_poly.entity_id
_entity_poly.type
_entity_poly.pdbx_seq_one_letter_code
_entity_poly.pdbx_strand_id
1 'polypeptide(L)'
;MVRDLDVIAIGNAIVDMIASSDDAFLKHVNIQKGAMALIDSERARFLEEEMVAPVATCGGSAANTVVGLSNLGAKCGFIGKVKDDRAGKQFKRSMEGLNIIFETPPNTEGEPTAKCLIFVTPDAQRSMNTFLGASTELRPSDISKDLIGRSKILYLEGYLWDPPNAKKAFLEAINIAKAADTKVALSLSDAFCVDRYRSEFLDLVRTHVDILFGNETELLSLYQVENLNEAIGLVQDDCEIVAVTRDSRGSIVIENRRVFEIAAQKIDTVIDTTGAGDLYASGFLYGITRDMDIRPVSYTHLTLPTICSV
;
A
#
# COMPACT_ATOMS: atom_id res chain seq x y z
N MET A 1 24.70 -6.47 11.13
CA MET A 1 24.65 -6.43 9.66
C MET A 1 24.69 -4.98 9.18
N VAL A 2 25.27 -4.71 8.02
CA VAL A 2 25.19 -3.35 7.44
C VAL A 2 23.78 -3.16 6.89
N ARG A 3 23.08 -2.11 7.33
CA ARG A 3 21.75 -1.75 6.81
C ARG A 3 21.93 -0.83 5.61
N ASP A 4 21.92 -1.40 4.42
CA ASP A 4 22.11 -0.68 3.16
C ASP A 4 20.81 -0.45 2.38
N LEU A 5 19.67 -0.99 2.88
CA LEU A 5 18.33 -0.70 2.39
C LEU A 5 17.58 0.21 3.36
N ASP A 6 16.83 1.15 2.83
CA ASP A 6 15.96 2.03 3.64
C ASP A 6 14.66 1.33 4.01
N VAL A 7 13.93 0.78 3.02
CA VAL A 7 12.64 0.12 3.24
C VAL A 7 12.54 -1.15 2.42
N ILE A 8 12.08 -2.23 3.05
CA ILE A 8 11.55 -3.41 2.39
C ILE A 8 10.05 -3.47 2.62
N ALA A 9 9.25 -3.57 1.56
CA ALA A 9 7.79 -3.65 1.69
C ALA A 9 7.26 -5.03 1.34
N ILE A 10 6.16 -5.42 1.98
CA ILE A 10 5.40 -6.63 1.67
C ILE A 10 3.97 -6.23 1.35
N GLY A 11 3.47 -6.64 0.18
CA GLY A 11 2.12 -6.31 -0.26
C GLY A 11 1.67 -7.05 -1.52
N ASN A 12 0.49 -6.69 -2.01
CA ASN A 12 -0.06 -7.22 -3.24
C ASN A 12 0.73 -6.73 -4.45
N ALA A 13 1.27 -7.65 -5.25
CA ALA A 13 1.91 -7.36 -6.53
C ALA A 13 0.85 -7.31 -7.62
N ILE A 14 0.36 -6.12 -7.95
CA ILE A 14 -0.75 -5.89 -8.89
C ILE A 14 -0.24 -5.17 -10.13
N VAL A 15 -0.76 -5.52 -11.31
CA VAL A 15 -0.59 -4.73 -12.53
C VAL A 15 -1.86 -3.90 -12.74
N ASP A 16 -1.74 -2.59 -12.65
CA ASP A 16 -2.82 -1.66 -12.96
C ASP A 16 -2.93 -1.51 -14.48
N MET A 17 -4.12 -1.74 -15.01
CA MET A 17 -4.46 -1.54 -16.42
C MET A 17 -5.48 -0.42 -16.52
N ILE A 18 -5.09 0.70 -17.10
CA ILE A 18 -5.88 1.94 -17.13
C ILE A 18 -6.36 2.18 -18.55
N ALA A 19 -7.68 2.33 -18.72
CA ALA A 19 -8.29 2.69 -20.00
C ALA A 19 -9.33 3.81 -19.83
N SER A 20 -9.44 4.66 -20.85
CA SER A 20 -10.53 5.63 -20.94
C SER A 20 -11.85 4.90 -21.19
N SER A 21 -12.93 5.41 -20.63
CA SER A 21 -14.27 4.84 -20.73
C SER A 21 -15.33 5.94 -20.66
N ASP A 22 -16.60 5.57 -20.82
CA ASP A 22 -17.75 6.45 -20.61
C ASP A 22 -18.83 5.77 -19.75
N ASP A 23 -19.84 6.54 -19.35
CA ASP A 23 -20.91 6.05 -18.50
C ASP A 23 -21.76 4.96 -19.18
N ALA A 24 -21.87 5.00 -20.52
CA ALA A 24 -22.62 3.99 -21.29
C ALA A 24 -21.91 2.63 -21.24
N PHE A 25 -20.59 2.65 -21.42
CA PHE A 25 -19.77 1.43 -21.30
C PHE A 25 -19.82 0.86 -19.88
N LEU A 26 -19.61 1.67 -18.83
CA LEU A 26 -19.67 1.19 -17.44
C LEU A 26 -21.01 0.51 -17.14
N LYS A 27 -22.11 1.09 -17.62
CA LYS A 27 -23.45 0.50 -17.49
C LYS A 27 -23.58 -0.79 -18.27
N HIS A 28 -23.06 -0.85 -19.50
CA HIS A 28 -23.09 -2.04 -20.37
C HIS A 28 -22.37 -3.23 -19.70
N VAL A 29 -21.20 -2.99 -19.13
CA VAL A 29 -20.42 -4.04 -18.46
C VAL A 29 -20.74 -4.18 -16.96
N ASN A 30 -21.79 -3.51 -16.49
CA ASN A 30 -22.25 -3.56 -15.09
C ASN A 30 -21.14 -3.23 -14.07
N ILE A 31 -20.49 -2.09 -14.26
CA ILE A 31 -19.51 -1.52 -13.32
C ILE A 31 -20.13 -0.33 -12.60
N GLN A 32 -20.03 -0.30 -11.28
CA GLN A 32 -20.43 0.86 -10.48
C GLN A 32 -19.36 1.96 -10.62
N LYS A 33 -19.78 3.11 -11.18
CA LYS A 33 -18.91 4.27 -11.38
C LYS A 33 -18.30 4.75 -10.06
N GLY A 34 -16.98 5.01 -10.08
CA GLY A 34 -16.25 5.57 -8.95
C GLY A 34 -16.04 4.60 -7.78
N ALA A 35 -16.40 3.33 -7.94
CA ALA A 35 -16.25 2.32 -6.89
C ALA A 35 -15.06 1.38 -7.17
N MET A 36 -14.58 0.73 -6.10
CA MET A 36 -13.68 -0.41 -6.17
C MET A 36 -14.47 -1.71 -5.91
N ALA A 37 -14.23 -2.72 -6.73
CA ALA A 37 -14.80 -4.05 -6.56
C ALA A 37 -13.72 -5.13 -6.69
N LEU A 38 -13.78 -6.13 -5.82
CA LEU A 38 -13.02 -7.36 -6.01
C LEU A 38 -13.77 -8.26 -6.99
N ILE A 39 -13.04 -8.80 -7.96
CA ILE A 39 -13.59 -9.65 -9.02
C ILE A 39 -12.81 -10.96 -9.13
N ASP A 40 -13.46 -11.97 -9.71
CA ASP A 40 -12.82 -13.26 -10.01
C ASP A 40 -12.04 -13.23 -11.35
N SER A 41 -11.36 -14.32 -11.65
CA SER A 41 -10.53 -14.46 -12.85
C SER A 41 -11.34 -14.43 -14.15
N GLU A 42 -12.58 -14.93 -14.16
CA GLU A 42 -13.45 -14.93 -15.33
C GLU A 42 -13.91 -13.50 -15.66
N ARG A 43 -14.33 -12.76 -14.63
CA ARG A 43 -14.71 -11.36 -14.75
C ARG A 43 -13.54 -10.48 -15.15
N ALA A 44 -12.36 -10.73 -14.60
CA ALA A 44 -11.15 -9.99 -14.95
C ALA A 44 -10.78 -10.18 -16.43
N ARG A 45 -10.83 -11.43 -16.93
CA ARG A 45 -10.59 -11.72 -18.34
C ARG A 45 -11.60 -11.04 -19.25
N PHE A 46 -12.89 -11.12 -18.93
CA PHE A 46 -13.94 -10.44 -19.68
C PHE A 46 -13.69 -8.94 -19.78
N LEU A 47 -13.45 -8.28 -18.66
CA LEU A 47 -13.20 -6.83 -18.63
C LEU A 47 -11.90 -6.43 -19.34
N GLU A 48 -10.85 -7.25 -19.25
CA GLU A 48 -9.59 -7.01 -19.96
C GLU A 48 -9.77 -7.05 -21.48
N GLU A 49 -10.60 -7.98 -22.00
CA GLU A 49 -10.93 -8.08 -23.43
C GLU A 49 -11.71 -6.85 -23.93
N GLU A 50 -12.51 -6.23 -23.06
CA GLU A 50 -13.29 -5.03 -23.37
C GLU A 50 -12.48 -3.72 -23.26
N MET A 51 -11.26 -3.76 -22.70
CA MET A 51 -10.42 -2.56 -22.57
C MET A 51 -9.83 -2.11 -23.91
N VAL A 52 -10.00 -0.84 -24.26
CA VAL A 52 -9.42 -0.25 -25.46
C VAL A 52 -8.10 0.44 -25.11
N ALA A 53 -7.01 -0.02 -25.75
CA ALA A 53 -5.67 0.54 -25.60
C ALA A 53 -5.24 0.82 -24.15
N PRO A 54 -5.32 -0.16 -23.22
CA PRO A 54 -4.95 0.07 -21.84
C PRO A 54 -3.47 0.40 -21.67
N VAL A 55 -3.18 1.33 -20.78
CA VAL A 55 -1.82 1.57 -20.28
C VAL A 55 -1.62 0.70 -19.04
N ALA A 56 -0.53 -0.07 -19.02
CA ALA A 56 -0.25 -0.97 -17.92
C ALA A 56 0.97 -0.49 -17.11
N THR A 57 0.80 -0.40 -15.78
CA THR A 57 1.83 0.01 -14.83
C THR A 57 1.86 -0.92 -13.61
N CYS A 58 2.92 -0.88 -12.82
CA CYS A 58 2.89 -1.55 -11.52
C CYS A 58 1.94 -0.83 -10.57
N GLY A 59 1.21 -1.58 -9.76
CA GLY A 59 0.25 -1.11 -8.77
C GLY A 59 0.27 -1.99 -7.53
N GLY A 60 -0.67 -1.71 -6.63
CA GLY A 60 -0.70 -2.23 -5.26
C GLY A 60 -0.16 -1.19 -4.27
N SER A 61 -0.81 -1.05 -3.11
CA SER A 61 -0.53 0.01 -2.14
C SER A 61 0.93 0.03 -1.69
N ALA A 62 1.46 -1.10 -1.21
CA ALA A 62 2.87 -1.17 -0.81
C ALA A 62 3.84 -1.01 -1.98
N ALA A 63 3.46 -1.47 -3.19
CA ALA A 63 4.26 -1.27 -4.39
C ALA A 63 4.33 0.21 -4.77
N ASN A 64 3.21 0.93 -4.72
CA ASN A 64 3.16 2.38 -4.93
C ASN A 64 4.03 3.11 -3.91
N THR A 65 3.98 2.68 -2.63
CA THR A 65 4.81 3.25 -1.57
C THR A 65 6.30 3.12 -1.86
N VAL A 66 6.79 1.94 -2.26
CA VAL A 66 8.22 1.77 -2.58
C VAL A 66 8.63 2.47 -3.87
N VAL A 67 7.73 2.59 -4.84
CA VAL A 67 7.97 3.39 -6.05
C VAL A 67 8.13 4.86 -5.68
N GLY A 68 7.26 5.41 -4.85
CA GLY A 68 7.38 6.77 -4.33
C GLY A 68 8.70 6.98 -3.58
N LEU A 69 9.08 6.05 -2.71
CA LEU A 69 10.36 6.06 -1.99
C LEU A 69 11.57 6.04 -2.94
N SER A 70 11.54 5.18 -3.96
CA SER A 70 12.62 5.10 -4.97
C SER A 70 12.76 6.40 -5.74
N ASN A 71 11.65 7.04 -6.12
CA ASN A 71 11.65 8.35 -6.78
C ASN A 71 12.25 9.45 -5.90
N LEU A 72 12.17 9.34 -4.58
CA LEU A 72 12.85 10.22 -3.61
C LEU A 72 14.33 9.86 -3.43
N GLY A 73 14.82 8.78 -4.03
CA GLY A 73 16.21 8.32 -3.91
C GLY A 73 16.47 7.38 -2.74
N ALA A 74 15.43 6.77 -2.15
CA ALA A 74 15.59 5.71 -1.16
C ALA A 74 15.97 4.39 -1.84
N LYS A 75 16.71 3.56 -1.12
CA LYS A 75 17.03 2.18 -1.54
C LYS A 75 15.96 1.23 -1.01
N CYS A 76 15.18 0.66 -1.91
CA CYS A 76 14.00 -0.12 -1.55
C CYS A 76 14.02 -1.53 -2.11
N GLY A 77 13.29 -2.42 -1.44
CA GLY A 77 12.91 -3.73 -1.95
C GLY A 77 11.41 -3.97 -1.79
N PHE A 78 10.90 -4.91 -2.54
CA PHE A 78 9.51 -5.33 -2.49
C PHE A 78 9.41 -6.86 -2.47
N ILE A 79 8.56 -7.39 -1.60
CA ILE A 79 8.19 -8.80 -1.52
C ILE A 79 6.71 -8.91 -1.82
N GLY A 80 6.37 -9.62 -2.88
CA GLY A 80 5.00 -9.86 -3.29
C GLY A 80 4.95 -11.00 -4.30
N LYS A 81 3.80 -11.62 -4.50
CA LYS A 81 3.70 -12.81 -5.34
C LYS A 81 3.11 -12.48 -6.70
N VAL A 82 3.80 -12.88 -7.75
CA VAL A 82 3.32 -12.87 -9.14
C VAL A 82 3.38 -14.27 -9.73
N LYS A 83 2.73 -14.50 -10.87
CA LYS A 83 2.89 -15.70 -11.68
C LYS A 83 3.98 -15.50 -12.76
N ASP A 84 4.55 -16.59 -13.24
CA ASP A 84 5.43 -16.58 -14.43
C ASP A 84 4.60 -16.41 -15.70
N ASP A 85 3.94 -15.26 -15.82
CA ASP A 85 3.15 -14.84 -16.95
C ASP A 85 3.61 -13.47 -17.49
N ARG A 86 2.91 -12.96 -18.50
CA ARG A 86 3.26 -11.67 -19.12
C ARG A 86 3.17 -10.51 -18.11
N ALA A 87 2.10 -10.50 -17.28
CA ALA A 87 1.87 -9.45 -16.30
C ALA A 87 2.90 -9.49 -15.17
N GLY A 88 3.25 -10.69 -14.66
CA GLY A 88 4.30 -10.85 -13.66
C GLY A 88 5.68 -10.42 -14.14
N LYS A 89 6.02 -10.76 -15.41
CA LYS A 89 7.26 -10.28 -16.03
C LYS A 89 7.28 -8.76 -16.21
N GLN A 90 6.13 -8.17 -16.52
CA GLN A 90 6.00 -6.71 -16.61
C GLN A 90 6.17 -6.05 -15.25
N PHE A 91 5.50 -6.55 -14.21
CA PHE A 91 5.65 -6.07 -12.83
C PHE A 91 7.11 -6.07 -12.40
N LYS A 92 7.79 -7.22 -12.58
CA LYS A 92 9.21 -7.36 -12.24
C LYS A 92 10.08 -6.33 -12.95
N ARG A 93 9.91 -6.17 -14.27
CA ARG A 93 10.68 -5.18 -15.06
C ARG A 93 10.43 -3.74 -14.60
N SER A 94 9.20 -3.41 -14.21
CA SER A 94 8.86 -2.09 -13.68
C SER A 94 9.59 -1.82 -12.38
N MET A 95 9.61 -2.78 -11.45
CA MET A 95 10.35 -2.66 -10.19
C MET A 95 11.86 -2.52 -10.41
N GLU A 96 12.44 -3.40 -11.24
CA GLU A 96 13.87 -3.37 -11.56
C GLU A 96 14.28 -2.08 -12.28
N GLY A 97 13.42 -1.56 -13.18
CA GLY A 97 13.64 -0.29 -13.89
C GLY A 97 13.68 0.94 -12.96
N LEU A 98 13.07 0.83 -11.78
CA LEU A 98 13.10 1.83 -10.71
C LEU A 98 14.16 1.52 -9.63
N ASN A 99 15.07 0.57 -9.89
CA ASN A 99 16.08 0.11 -8.92
C ASN A 99 15.48 -0.43 -7.60
N ILE A 100 14.26 -0.96 -7.63
CA ILE A 100 13.62 -1.63 -6.50
C ILE A 100 13.96 -3.13 -6.58
N ILE A 101 14.51 -3.69 -5.51
CA ILE A 101 14.85 -5.11 -5.44
C ILE A 101 13.56 -5.93 -5.39
N PHE A 102 13.35 -6.81 -6.37
CA PHE A 102 12.22 -7.73 -6.45
C PHE A 102 12.70 -9.13 -6.81
N GLU A 103 12.93 -9.95 -5.79
CA GLU A 103 13.54 -11.28 -5.92
C GLU A 103 12.58 -12.43 -5.58
N THR A 104 11.34 -12.14 -5.18
CA THR A 104 10.34 -13.17 -4.86
C THR A 104 10.14 -14.09 -6.06
N PRO A 105 10.34 -15.42 -5.92
CA PRO A 105 10.16 -16.35 -7.01
C PRO A 105 8.70 -16.34 -7.51
N PRO A 106 8.45 -16.26 -8.84
CA PRO A 106 7.10 -16.31 -9.36
C PRO A 106 6.49 -17.72 -9.21
N ASN A 107 5.16 -17.79 -9.10
CA ASN A 107 4.44 -19.06 -9.20
C ASN A 107 4.47 -19.57 -10.65
N THR A 108 4.69 -20.87 -10.82
CA THR A 108 4.60 -21.54 -12.14
C THR A 108 3.22 -22.10 -12.42
N GLU A 109 2.43 -22.32 -11.37
CA GLU A 109 1.04 -22.85 -11.40
C GLU A 109 0.11 -21.91 -10.65
N GLY A 110 -1.19 -22.19 -10.64
CA GLY A 110 -2.19 -21.40 -9.92
C GLY A 110 -2.73 -20.20 -10.70
N GLU A 111 -3.33 -19.26 -10.00
CA GLU A 111 -3.99 -18.09 -10.57
C GLU A 111 -3.02 -17.16 -11.31
N PRO A 112 -3.49 -16.42 -12.34
CA PRO A 112 -2.70 -15.39 -12.99
C PRO A 112 -2.21 -14.31 -12.04
N THR A 113 -1.21 -13.54 -12.46
CA THR A 113 -0.77 -12.33 -11.76
C THR A 113 -1.95 -11.39 -11.55
N ALA A 114 -2.01 -10.79 -10.37
CA ALA A 114 -3.05 -9.83 -10.00
C ALA A 114 -3.13 -8.64 -10.96
N LYS A 115 -4.34 -8.19 -11.23
CA LYS A 115 -4.63 -7.02 -12.08
C LYS A 115 -5.68 -6.15 -11.46
N CYS A 116 -5.54 -4.84 -11.57
CA CYS A 116 -6.59 -3.89 -11.33
C CYS A 116 -7.00 -3.25 -12.66
N LEU A 117 -8.23 -3.49 -13.10
CA LEU A 117 -8.77 -2.96 -14.34
C LEU A 117 -9.49 -1.65 -14.03
N ILE A 118 -8.89 -0.55 -14.44
CA ILE A 118 -9.29 0.81 -14.08
C ILE A 118 -9.89 1.50 -15.29
N PHE A 119 -11.17 1.84 -15.19
CA PHE A 119 -11.89 2.59 -16.22
C PHE A 119 -12.07 4.04 -15.77
N VAL A 120 -11.55 4.97 -16.59
CA VAL A 120 -11.55 6.41 -16.28
C VAL A 120 -12.56 7.11 -17.17
N THR A 121 -13.57 7.74 -16.58
CA THR A 121 -14.58 8.52 -17.29
C THR A 121 -14.16 9.99 -17.49
N PRO A 122 -14.77 10.76 -18.44
CA PRO A 122 -14.36 12.13 -18.75
C PRO A 122 -14.40 13.11 -17.59
N ASP A 123 -15.16 12.80 -16.54
CA ASP A 123 -15.21 13.56 -15.28
C ASP A 123 -14.14 13.10 -14.27
N ALA A 124 -13.12 12.37 -14.75
CA ALA A 124 -12.00 11.83 -13.98
C ALA A 124 -12.39 10.84 -12.88
N GLN A 125 -13.60 10.26 -12.91
CA GLN A 125 -13.97 9.18 -11.99
C GLN A 125 -13.30 7.87 -12.40
N ARG A 126 -12.70 7.19 -11.43
CA ARG A 126 -12.03 5.89 -11.60
C ARG A 126 -12.90 4.78 -11.03
N SER A 127 -13.20 3.80 -11.87
CA SER A 127 -13.91 2.58 -11.45
C SER A 127 -12.92 1.42 -11.49
N MET A 128 -12.58 0.88 -10.32
CA MET A 128 -11.53 -0.12 -10.15
C MET A 128 -12.13 -1.50 -9.97
N ASN A 129 -11.62 -2.47 -10.73
CA ASN A 129 -12.04 -3.86 -10.67
C ASN A 129 -10.79 -4.71 -10.43
N THR A 130 -10.60 -5.16 -9.20
CA THR A 130 -9.35 -5.79 -8.75
C THR A 130 -9.50 -7.30 -8.66
N PHE A 131 -8.70 -7.99 -9.44
CA PHE A 131 -8.46 -9.42 -9.35
C PHE A 131 -7.13 -9.65 -8.63
N LEU A 132 -7.19 -10.26 -7.45
CA LEU A 132 -6.01 -10.44 -6.58
C LEU A 132 -5.09 -11.58 -7.03
N GLY A 133 -5.62 -12.60 -7.70
CA GLY A 133 -4.84 -13.69 -8.32
C GLY A 133 -3.69 -14.21 -7.48
N ALA A 134 -2.53 -14.36 -8.12
CA ALA A 134 -1.33 -14.89 -7.50
C ALA A 134 -0.84 -14.09 -6.27
N SER A 135 -1.22 -12.81 -6.10
CA SER A 135 -0.78 -12.01 -4.96
C SER A 135 -1.23 -12.61 -3.62
N THR A 136 -2.37 -13.30 -3.60
CA THR A 136 -2.91 -13.97 -2.41
C THR A 136 -2.15 -15.24 -2.00
N GLU A 137 -1.23 -15.71 -2.84
CA GLU A 137 -0.49 -16.95 -2.64
C GLU A 137 0.90 -16.75 -2.02
N LEU A 138 1.19 -15.56 -1.49
CA LEU A 138 2.43 -15.30 -0.76
C LEU A 138 2.54 -16.24 0.45
N ARG A 139 3.72 -16.81 0.66
CA ARG A 139 3.98 -17.84 1.68
C ARG A 139 5.21 -17.47 2.54
N PRO A 140 5.35 -18.04 3.74
CA PRO A 140 6.56 -17.83 4.56
C PRO A 140 7.87 -18.13 3.83
N SER A 141 7.88 -19.11 2.91
CA SER A 141 9.05 -19.45 2.10
C SER A 141 9.47 -18.36 1.11
N ASP A 142 8.61 -17.41 0.83
CA ASP A 142 8.88 -16.28 -0.07
C ASP A 142 9.55 -15.11 0.66
N ILE A 143 9.61 -15.16 1.99
CA ILE A 143 10.15 -14.08 2.82
C ILE A 143 11.68 -14.15 2.87
N SER A 144 12.32 -13.11 2.36
CA SER A 144 13.78 -12.99 2.35
C SER A 144 14.31 -12.44 3.68
N LYS A 145 14.93 -13.31 4.48
CA LYS A 145 15.59 -12.91 5.74
C LYS A 145 16.72 -11.90 5.50
N ASP A 146 17.45 -12.05 4.40
CA ASP A 146 18.55 -11.16 4.04
C ASP A 146 18.02 -9.73 3.78
N LEU A 147 17.02 -9.58 2.92
CA LEU A 147 16.46 -8.27 2.59
C LEU A 147 15.87 -7.57 3.82
N ILE A 148 15.15 -8.29 4.69
CA ILE A 148 14.59 -7.70 5.92
C ILE A 148 15.72 -7.28 6.86
N GLY A 149 16.72 -8.14 7.07
CA GLY A 149 17.84 -7.84 8.00
C GLY A 149 18.75 -6.70 7.51
N ARG A 150 18.77 -6.39 6.23
CA ARG A 150 19.50 -5.27 5.63
C ARG A 150 18.71 -3.97 5.60
N SER A 151 17.40 -4.02 5.91
CA SER A 151 16.52 -2.87 5.84
C SER A 151 16.43 -2.11 7.17
N LYS A 152 16.20 -0.80 7.11
CA LYS A 152 15.88 0.01 8.29
C LYS A 152 14.44 -0.22 8.74
N ILE A 153 13.52 -0.36 7.77
CA ILE A 153 12.08 -0.49 8.00
C ILE A 153 11.51 -1.63 7.14
N LEU A 154 10.69 -2.49 7.74
CA LEU A 154 9.78 -3.43 7.10
C LEU A 154 8.39 -2.76 7.03
N TYR A 155 7.88 -2.49 5.81
CA TYR A 155 6.56 -1.90 5.58
C TYR A 155 5.56 -2.97 5.16
N LEU A 156 4.42 -3.05 5.86
CA LEU A 156 3.38 -4.07 5.68
C LEU A 156 2.08 -3.45 5.20
N GLU A 157 1.48 -4.06 4.17
CA GLU A 157 0.19 -3.67 3.59
C GLU A 157 -0.95 -4.46 4.23
N GLY A 158 -1.89 -3.80 4.92
CA GLY A 158 -2.99 -4.43 5.64
C GLY A 158 -3.91 -5.27 4.74
N TYR A 159 -4.10 -4.91 3.46
CA TYR A 159 -4.89 -5.72 2.51
C TYR A 159 -4.42 -7.16 2.39
N LEU A 160 -3.12 -7.44 2.59
CA LEU A 160 -2.58 -8.78 2.48
C LEU A 160 -2.82 -9.64 3.74
N TRP A 161 -3.52 -9.12 4.74
CA TRP A 161 -3.88 -9.87 5.94
C TRP A 161 -4.99 -10.92 5.72
N ASP A 162 -5.79 -10.77 4.66
CA ASP A 162 -6.95 -11.64 4.36
C ASP A 162 -6.55 -13.10 4.02
N PRO A 163 -5.59 -13.39 3.11
CA PRO A 163 -5.24 -14.76 2.77
C PRO A 163 -4.45 -15.45 3.89
N PRO A 164 -4.84 -16.68 4.31
CA PRO A 164 -4.21 -17.35 5.46
C PRO A 164 -2.69 -17.58 5.34
N ASN A 165 -2.19 -17.84 4.12
CA ASN A 165 -0.76 -18.04 3.89
C ASN A 165 0.01 -16.71 3.93
N ALA A 166 -0.56 -15.64 3.38
CA ALA A 166 0.03 -14.33 3.43
C ALA A 166 0.09 -13.79 4.88
N LYS A 167 -0.94 -14.05 5.70
CA LYS A 167 -0.91 -13.78 7.15
C LYS A 167 0.27 -14.47 7.83
N LYS A 168 0.52 -15.75 7.54
CA LYS A 168 1.70 -16.48 8.07
C LYS A 168 3.01 -15.87 7.59
N ALA A 169 3.05 -15.43 6.32
CA ALA A 169 4.22 -14.76 5.76
C ALA A 169 4.50 -13.43 6.47
N PHE A 170 3.47 -12.65 6.79
CA PHE A 170 3.61 -11.43 7.60
C PHE A 170 4.18 -11.71 8.98
N LEU A 171 3.63 -12.69 9.70
CA LEU A 171 4.13 -13.04 11.03
C LEU A 171 5.58 -13.53 10.99
N GLU A 172 5.97 -14.30 9.97
CA GLU A 172 7.37 -14.69 9.76
C GLU A 172 8.26 -13.47 9.49
N ALA A 173 7.82 -12.54 8.64
CA ALA A 173 8.54 -11.30 8.34
C ALA A 173 8.73 -10.41 9.57
N ILE A 174 7.71 -10.28 10.42
CA ILE A 174 7.75 -9.54 11.68
C ILE A 174 8.77 -10.19 12.64
N ASN A 175 8.77 -11.53 12.76
CA ASN A 175 9.73 -12.24 13.61
C ASN A 175 11.17 -12.02 13.15
N ILE A 176 11.40 -12.02 11.82
CA ILE A 176 12.72 -11.73 11.24
C ILE A 176 13.11 -10.28 11.51
N ALA A 177 12.20 -9.33 11.34
CA ALA A 177 12.43 -7.92 11.57
C ALA A 177 12.83 -7.66 13.04
N LYS A 178 12.09 -8.25 13.99
CA LYS A 178 12.43 -8.18 15.42
C LYS A 178 13.81 -8.75 15.74
N ALA A 179 14.13 -9.92 15.17
CA ALA A 179 15.44 -10.54 15.40
C ALA A 179 16.60 -9.73 14.80
N ALA A 180 16.34 -8.92 13.78
CA ALA A 180 17.30 -8.05 13.11
C ALA A 180 17.28 -6.60 13.64
N ASP A 181 16.41 -6.26 14.59
CA ASP A 181 16.16 -4.89 15.06
C ASP A 181 15.75 -3.95 13.90
N THR A 182 14.99 -4.45 12.93
CA THR A 182 14.37 -3.71 11.83
C THR A 182 13.01 -3.19 12.30
N LYS A 183 12.75 -1.88 12.17
CA LYS A 183 11.46 -1.30 12.56
C LYS A 183 10.33 -1.85 11.69
N VAL A 184 9.16 -2.05 12.29
CA VAL A 184 7.95 -2.52 11.57
C VAL A 184 6.98 -1.38 11.39
N ALA A 185 6.64 -1.09 10.14
CA ALA A 185 5.60 -0.15 9.76
C ALA A 185 4.40 -0.89 9.17
N LEU A 186 3.18 -0.50 9.53
CA LEU A 186 1.94 -1.10 9.06
C LEU A 186 1.01 -0.02 8.49
N SER A 187 0.46 -0.24 7.29
CA SER A 187 -0.71 0.48 6.79
C SER A 187 -1.97 -0.31 7.09
N LEU A 188 -2.98 0.34 7.66
CA LEU A 188 -4.30 -0.25 7.90
C LEU A 188 -5.07 -0.54 6.61
N SER A 189 -4.71 0.16 5.53
CA SER A 189 -5.16 -0.01 4.16
C SER A 189 -6.60 0.41 3.89
N ASP A 190 -7.60 -0.16 4.59
CA ASP A 190 -8.97 0.31 4.52
C ASP A 190 -9.82 -0.16 5.72
N ALA A 191 -10.92 0.57 5.99
CA ALA A 191 -11.79 0.30 7.14
C ALA A 191 -12.47 -1.08 7.08
N PHE A 192 -12.78 -1.62 5.89
CA PHE A 192 -13.39 -2.95 5.77
C PHE A 192 -12.42 -4.06 6.12
N CYS A 193 -11.14 -3.88 5.81
CA CYS A 193 -10.08 -4.80 6.21
C CYS A 193 -9.93 -4.78 7.74
N VAL A 194 -9.90 -3.58 8.32
CA VAL A 194 -9.83 -3.38 9.78
C VAL A 194 -11.04 -4.01 10.47
N ASP A 195 -12.26 -3.78 9.98
CA ASP A 195 -13.48 -4.33 10.58
C ASP A 195 -13.49 -5.86 10.65
N ARG A 196 -13.00 -6.52 9.60
CA ARG A 196 -12.94 -7.99 9.54
C ARG A 196 -11.92 -8.59 10.51
N TYR A 197 -10.79 -7.91 10.72
CA TYR A 197 -9.65 -8.45 11.47
C TYR A 197 -9.24 -7.57 12.65
N ARG A 198 -10.16 -6.78 13.20
CA ARG A 198 -9.90 -5.76 14.21
C ARG A 198 -9.06 -6.23 15.39
N SER A 199 -9.44 -7.35 16.00
CA SER A 199 -8.70 -7.88 17.15
C SER A 199 -7.25 -8.23 16.81
N GLU A 200 -7.03 -8.76 15.60
CA GLU A 200 -5.70 -9.14 15.12
C GLU A 200 -4.87 -7.90 14.78
N PHE A 201 -5.47 -6.88 14.15
CA PHE A 201 -4.79 -5.61 13.91
C PHE A 201 -4.43 -4.88 15.20
N LEU A 202 -5.33 -4.87 16.20
CA LEU A 202 -5.02 -4.31 17.52
C LEU A 202 -3.86 -5.05 18.20
N ASP A 203 -3.83 -6.39 18.12
CA ASP A 203 -2.73 -7.18 18.65
C ASP A 203 -1.41 -6.85 17.95
N LEU A 204 -1.42 -6.77 16.60
CA LEU A 204 -0.25 -6.35 15.83
C LEU A 204 0.27 -4.97 16.23
N VAL A 205 -0.62 -3.98 16.30
CA VAL A 205 -0.27 -2.60 16.64
C VAL A 205 0.37 -2.53 18.02
N ARG A 206 -0.21 -3.21 19.02
CA ARG A 206 0.28 -3.21 20.39
C ARG A 206 1.59 -3.95 20.63
N THR A 207 1.87 -4.96 19.80
CA THR A 207 2.96 -5.90 20.12
C THR A 207 4.10 -5.87 19.10
N HIS A 208 3.85 -5.35 17.88
CA HIS A 208 4.76 -5.55 16.77
C HIS A 208 5.04 -4.32 15.91
N VAL A 209 4.18 -3.31 15.94
CA VAL A 209 4.24 -2.16 15.03
C VAL A 209 4.90 -0.98 15.73
N ASP A 210 5.95 -0.44 15.10
CA ASP A 210 6.64 0.78 15.54
C ASP A 210 6.04 2.03 14.88
N ILE A 211 5.54 1.89 13.63
CA ILE A 211 5.00 2.99 12.83
C ILE A 211 3.66 2.56 12.23
N LEU A 212 2.59 3.26 12.57
CA LEU A 212 1.25 2.99 12.06
C LEU A 212 0.80 4.06 11.07
N PHE A 213 0.32 3.63 9.91
CA PHE A 213 -0.34 4.48 8.92
C PHE A 213 -1.82 4.13 8.81
N GLY A 214 -2.66 5.14 8.74
CA GLY A 214 -4.07 4.98 8.47
C GLY A 214 -4.73 6.33 8.18
N ASN A 215 -6.00 6.30 7.76
CA ASN A 215 -6.83 7.48 7.73
C ASN A 215 -7.74 7.56 8.97
N GLU A 216 -8.45 8.66 9.11
CA GLU A 216 -9.37 8.87 10.24
C GLU A 216 -10.40 7.73 10.37
N THR A 217 -11.01 7.31 9.25
CA THR A 217 -12.04 6.25 9.25
C THR A 217 -11.47 4.89 9.68
N GLU A 218 -10.27 4.56 9.22
CA GLU A 218 -9.57 3.33 9.60
C GLU A 218 -9.22 3.32 11.09
N LEU A 219 -8.76 4.45 11.63
CA LEU A 219 -8.43 4.55 13.04
C LEU A 219 -9.68 4.44 13.93
N LEU A 220 -10.78 5.13 13.54
CA LEU A 220 -12.07 5.02 14.26
C LEU A 220 -12.59 3.58 14.23
N SER A 221 -12.49 2.89 13.07
CA SER A 221 -12.85 1.48 12.96
C SER A 221 -12.00 0.59 13.85
N LEU A 222 -10.68 0.80 13.90
CA LEU A 222 -9.76 0.00 14.70
C LEU A 222 -10.11 0.02 16.19
N TYR A 223 -10.42 1.21 16.72
CA TYR A 223 -10.71 1.41 18.16
C TYR A 223 -12.20 1.37 18.50
N GLN A 224 -13.09 1.25 17.50
CA GLN A 224 -14.55 1.26 17.67
C GLN A 224 -15.06 2.50 18.45
N VAL A 225 -14.57 3.65 18.09
CA VAL A 225 -14.96 4.94 18.66
C VAL A 225 -15.50 5.87 17.56
N GLU A 226 -16.34 6.83 17.96
CA GLU A 226 -16.93 7.81 17.03
C GLU A 226 -16.15 9.13 16.99
N ASN A 227 -15.21 9.32 17.91
CA ASN A 227 -14.47 10.57 18.07
C ASN A 227 -12.97 10.34 17.83
N LEU A 228 -12.39 11.12 16.91
CA LEU A 228 -10.98 11.03 16.57
C LEU A 228 -10.04 11.31 17.75
N ASN A 229 -10.40 12.25 18.64
CA ASN A 229 -9.55 12.53 19.81
C ASN A 229 -9.50 11.35 20.78
N GLU A 230 -10.60 10.59 20.88
CA GLU A 230 -10.63 9.36 21.67
C GLU A 230 -9.74 8.29 21.02
N ALA A 231 -9.83 8.11 19.70
CA ALA A 231 -8.96 7.18 18.96
C ALA A 231 -7.47 7.56 19.10
N ILE A 232 -7.14 8.85 19.03
CA ILE A 232 -5.78 9.37 19.25
C ILE A 232 -5.31 9.05 20.67
N GLY A 233 -6.18 9.24 21.68
CA GLY A 233 -5.87 8.91 23.08
C GLY A 233 -5.52 7.43 23.27
N LEU A 234 -6.17 6.54 22.54
CA LEU A 234 -5.92 5.10 22.61
C LEU A 234 -4.65 4.69 21.83
N VAL A 235 -4.51 5.15 20.59
CA VAL A 235 -3.41 4.72 19.72
C VAL A 235 -2.03 5.19 20.20
N GLN A 236 -1.96 6.35 20.87
CA GLN A 236 -0.70 6.87 21.41
C GLN A 236 -0.11 6.02 22.54
N ASP A 237 -0.94 5.14 23.16
CA ASP A 237 -0.49 4.19 24.17
C ASP A 237 -0.07 2.85 23.53
N ASP A 238 -0.54 2.58 22.30
CA ASP A 238 -0.34 1.32 21.61
C ASP A 238 0.82 1.36 20.58
N CYS A 239 1.19 2.54 20.05
CA CYS A 239 2.22 2.65 18.99
C CYS A 239 3.08 3.93 19.17
N GLU A 240 4.38 3.81 18.93
CA GLU A 240 5.36 4.90 19.10
C GLU A 240 5.16 6.04 18.10
N ILE A 241 4.96 5.70 16.83
CA ILE A 241 4.77 6.67 15.73
C ILE A 241 3.47 6.33 15.01
N VAL A 242 2.57 7.31 14.89
CA VAL A 242 1.30 7.15 14.17
C VAL A 242 1.11 8.32 13.22
N ALA A 243 0.73 8.01 11.98
CA ALA A 243 0.42 9.01 10.96
C ALA A 243 -1.01 8.80 10.45
N VAL A 244 -1.91 9.73 10.77
CA VAL A 244 -3.33 9.67 10.43
C VAL A 244 -3.66 10.73 9.40
N THR A 245 -4.01 10.32 8.18
CA THR A 245 -4.43 11.22 7.12
C THR A 245 -5.90 11.62 7.28
N ARG A 246 -6.24 12.89 6.92
CA ARG A 246 -7.59 13.47 7.08
C ARG A 246 -8.03 14.24 5.83
N ASP A 247 -7.71 13.72 4.66
CA ASP A 247 -8.01 14.34 3.35
C ASP A 247 -7.56 15.83 3.29
N SER A 248 -8.45 16.73 2.90
CA SER A 248 -8.19 18.18 2.82
C SER A 248 -7.87 18.86 4.15
N ARG A 249 -8.08 18.17 5.29
CA ARG A 249 -7.73 18.67 6.62
C ARG A 249 -6.28 18.37 7.03
N GLY A 250 -5.51 17.71 6.15
CA GLY A 250 -4.11 17.39 6.39
C GLY A 250 -3.92 16.06 7.14
N SER A 251 -3.06 16.05 8.14
CA SER A 251 -2.78 14.84 8.92
C SER A 251 -2.56 15.14 10.40
N ILE A 252 -2.70 14.11 11.22
CA ILE A 252 -2.24 14.11 12.60
C ILE A 252 -1.08 13.13 12.67
N VAL A 253 0.01 13.58 13.28
CA VAL A 253 1.18 12.75 13.56
C VAL A 253 1.36 12.66 15.06
N ILE A 254 1.56 11.45 15.55
CA ILE A 254 1.86 11.16 16.95
C ILE A 254 3.28 10.61 16.99
N GLU A 255 4.10 11.15 17.87
CA GLU A 255 5.45 10.66 18.15
C GLU A 255 5.72 10.73 19.64
N ASN A 256 6.03 9.62 20.27
CA ASN A 256 6.29 9.58 21.71
C ASN A 256 5.21 10.27 22.55
N ARG A 257 3.92 10.00 22.26
CA ARG A 257 2.72 10.63 22.89
C ARG A 257 2.58 12.14 22.64
N ARG A 258 3.37 12.73 21.76
CA ARG A 258 3.19 14.13 21.33
C ARG A 258 2.38 14.14 20.05
N VAL A 259 1.31 14.92 20.04
CA VAL A 259 0.38 15.04 18.91
C VAL A 259 0.71 16.32 18.12
N PHE A 260 0.91 16.19 16.82
CA PHE A 260 1.16 17.28 15.90
C PHE A 260 0.06 17.30 14.84
N GLU A 261 -0.62 18.43 14.72
CA GLU A 261 -1.56 18.66 13.61
C GLU A 261 -0.80 19.33 12.45
N ILE A 262 -0.87 18.69 11.28
CA ILE A 262 -0.21 19.14 10.06
C ILE A 262 -1.29 19.53 9.05
N ALA A 263 -1.39 20.82 8.74
CA ALA A 263 -2.39 21.30 7.78
C ALA A 263 -2.08 20.78 6.36
N ALA A 264 -3.12 20.51 5.58
CA ALA A 264 -2.94 20.22 4.15
C ALA A 264 -2.42 21.45 3.42
N GLN A 265 -1.53 21.24 2.45
CA GLN A 265 -1.17 22.30 1.52
C GLN A 265 -2.35 22.58 0.58
N LYS A 266 -2.63 23.87 0.37
CA LYS A 266 -3.66 24.26 -0.61
C LYS A 266 -3.17 23.95 -2.02
N ILE A 267 -3.98 23.22 -2.75
CA ILE A 267 -3.79 22.93 -4.17
C ILE A 267 -4.99 23.49 -4.95
N ASP A 268 -4.73 24.08 -6.11
CA ASP A 268 -5.77 24.74 -6.90
C ASP A 268 -6.72 23.73 -7.56
N THR A 269 -6.21 22.58 -7.96
CA THR A 269 -6.99 21.53 -8.65
C THR A 269 -6.50 20.15 -8.23
N VAL A 270 -7.44 19.33 -7.77
CA VAL A 270 -7.19 17.90 -7.53
C VAL A 270 -7.45 17.16 -8.84
N ILE A 271 -6.43 16.51 -9.39
CA ILE A 271 -6.55 15.74 -10.63
C ILE A 271 -6.88 14.27 -10.28
N ASP A 272 -6.21 13.72 -9.29
CA ASP A 272 -6.36 12.33 -8.89
C ASP A 272 -5.89 12.14 -7.44
N THR A 273 -6.65 11.38 -6.66
CA THR A 273 -6.32 11.04 -5.27
C THR A 273 -5.90 9.58 -5.10
N THR A 274 -5.88 8.80 -6.17
CA THR A 274 -5.45 7.39 -6.11
C THR A 274 -3.99 7.30 -5.67
N GLY A 275 -3.72 6.49 -4.67
CA GLY A 275 -2.38 6.35 -4.11
C GLY A 275 -1.89 7.54 -3.28
N ALA A 276 -2.75 8.51 -2.95
CA ALA A 276 -2.35 9.65 -2.11
C ALA A 276 -1.85 9.19 -0.73
N GLY A 277 -2.49 8.18 -0.14
CA GLY A 277 -2.04 7.53 1.09
C GLY A 277 -0.68 6.83 0.93
N ASP A 278 -0.47 6.16 -0.20
CA ASP A 278 0.79 5.47 -0.51
C ASP A 278 1.94 6.47 -0.66
N LEU A 279 1.68 7.61 -1.33
CA LEU A 279 2.66 8.68 -1.48
C LEU A 279 2.93 9.41 -0.16
N TYR A 280 1.91 9.60 0.67
CA TYR A 280 2.09 10.11 2.02
C TYR A 280 3.01 9.20 2.83
N ALA A 281 2.76 7.89 2.83
CA ALA A 281 3.62 6.91 3.48
C ALA A 281 5.04 6.93 2.92
N SER A 282 5.20 7.08 1.59
CA SER A 282 6.52 7.21 0.95
C SER A 282 7.32 8.38 1.49
N GLY A 283 6.73 9.57 1.50
CA GLY A 283 7.39 10.78 2.00
C GLY A 283 7.72 10.66 3.49
N PHE A 284 6.79 10.13 4.26
CA PHE A 284 6.96 9.94 5.70
C PHE A 284 8.08 8.96 6.03
N LEU A 285 8.08 7.78 5.41
CA LEU A 285 9.13 6.76 5.59
C LEU A 285 10.49 7.25 5.08
N TYR A 286 10.51 8.02 3.98
CA TYR A 286 11.74 8.64 3.49
C TYR A 286 12.38 9.53 4.56
N GLY A 287 11.60 10.39 5.20
CA GLY A 287 12.09 11.26 6.26
C GLY A 287 12.57 10.50 7.50
N ILE A 288 11.79 9.50 7.95
CA ILE A 288 12.19 8.64 9.08
C ILE A 288 13.53 7.95 8.80
N THR A 289 13.74 7.42 7.59
CA THR A 289 15.00 6.73 7.24
C THR A 289 16.21 7.65 7.16
N ARG A 290 16.01 8.96 7.26
CA ARG A 290 17.05 10.01 7.25
C ARG A 290 17.11 10.84 8.52
N ASP A 291 16.45 10.36 9.58
CA ASP A 291 16.39 11.03 10.89
C ASP A 291 15.93 12.51 10.79
N MET A 292 15.02 12.79 9.85
CA MET A 292 14.44 14.12 9.68
C MET A 292 13.37 14.38 10.75
N ASP A 293 13.16 15.66 11.10
CA ASP A 293 12.03 16.05 11.96
C ASP A 293 10.71 15.59 11.32
N ILE A 294 9.88 14.91 12.10
CA ILE A 294 8.64 14.29 11.63
C ILE A 294 7.61 15.28 11.06
N ARG A 295 7.67 16.54 11.50
CA ARG A 295 6.74 17.61 11.07
C ARG A 295 6.94 18.03 9.61
N PRO A 296 8.16 18.37 9.13
CA PRO A 296 8.39 18.69 7.70
C PRO A 296 8.18 17.47 6.81
N VAL A 297 8.48 16.28 7.29
CA VAL A 297 8.34 15.01 6.53
C VAL A 297 6.90 14.77 6.05
N SER A 298 5.93 15.16 6.86
CA SER A 298 4.50 15.01 6.53
C SER A 298 4.05 15.86 5.33
N TYR A 299 4.88 16.77 4.81
CA TYR A 299 4.64 17.55 3.58
C TYR A 299 5.33 16.98 2.33
N THR A 300 6.23 16.01 2.48
CA THR A 300 7.11 15.55 1.37
C THR A 300 6.31 14.89 0.24
N HIS A 301 5.16 14.28 0.54
CA HIS A 301 4.30 13.62 -0.45
C HIS A 301 3.73 14.58 -1.50
N LEU A 302 3.62 15.89 -1.20
CA LEU A 302 3.03 16.89 -2.09
C LEU A 302 3.90 17.24 -3.30
N THR A 303 5.19 16.88 -3.25
CA THR A 303 6.14 17.16 -4.33
C THR A 303 6.40 15.96 -5.24
N LEU A 304 5.84 14.80 -4.89
CA LEU A 304 5.96 13.61 -5.72
C LEU A 304 5.00 13.68 -6.91
N PRO A 305 5.48 13.42 -8.14
CA PRO A 305 4.58 13.23 -9.26
C PRO A 305 3.66 12.04 -8.93
N THR A 306 2.37 12.21 -9.12
CA THR A 306 1.39 11.12 -8.98
C THR A 306 1.82 9.98 -9.89
N ILE A 307 1.99 8.77 -9.34
CA ILE A 307 2.55 7.60 -10.05
C ILE A 307 1.66 7.22 -11.25
N CYS A 308 0.42 7.68 -11.25
CA CYS A 308 -0.60 7.39 -12.27
C CYS A 308 -1.00 8.61 -13.11
N SER A 309 -0.16 9.63 -13.24
CA SER A 309 -0.43 10.68 -14.24
C SER A 309 0.10 10.24 -15.60
N VAL A 310 -0.74 9.62 -16.40
CA VAL A 310 -0.62 9.52 -17.84
C VAL A 310 -1.71 10.39 -18.46
#